data_a3641aa75c8bf729f64370e54fc8144e
#
_entry.id   a3641aa75c8bf729f64370e54fc8144e
#
_cell.length_a   1.000
_cell.length_b   1.000
_cell.length_c   1.000
_cell.angle_alpha   90.00
_cell.angle_beta   90.00
_cell.angle_gamma   90.00
#
_symmetry.space_group_name_H-M   'P 1'
#
loop_
_entity.id
_entity.type
_entity.pdbx_description
1 polymer ?
#
loop_
_entity_poly.entity_id
_entity_poly.type
_entity_poly.pdbx_seq_one_letter_code
_entity_poly.pdbx_strand_id
1 'polypeptide(L)'
;MSKFLIKQAFAEAMDLHKQNRFEEAKAIYNKIITVNESEPNAHHLISLIFMAEGDFDNAKKHIEIAIEKAPEQAVFRSNYGSLLHSMGENQLAINAIKISLRLDKKL
;
A
#
# COMPACT_ATOMS: atom_id res chain seq x y z
N MET A 1 -16.26 -12.37 -6.50
CA MET A 1 -15.30 -13.16 -5.72
C MET A 1 -15.73 -13.16 -4.26
N SER A 2 -15.77 -14.29 -3.59
CA SER A 2 -16.16 -14.37 -2.18
C SER A 2 -15.07 -13.80 -1.28
N LYS A 3 -15.44 -13.45 -0.04
CA LYS A 3 -14.45 -12.99 0.95
C LYS A 3 -13.35 -14.02 1.18
N PHE A 4 -13.70 -15.29 1.16
CA PHE A 4 -12.74 -16.38 1.33
C PHE A 4 -11.72 -16.39 0.19
N LEU A 5 -12.19 -16.28 -1.06
CA LEU A 5 -11.31 -16.25 -2.23
C LEU A 5 -10.43 -15.00 -2.25
N ILE A 6 -10.97 -13.86 -1.84
CA ILE A 6 -10.18 -12.62 -1.74
C ILE A 6 -9.06 -12.79 -0.70
N LYS A 7 -9.37 -13.37 0.45
CA LYS A 7 -8.37 -13.62 1.49
C LYS A 7 -7.26 -14.55 0.99
N GLN A 8 -7.62 -15.62 0.26
CA GLN A 8 -6.64 -16.51 -0.34
C GLN A 8 -5.79 -15.79 -1.39
N ALA A 9 -6.41 -14.94 -2.19
CA ALA A 9 -5.69 -14.17 -3.21
C ALA A 9 -4.67 -13.23 -2.56
N PHE A 10 -5.04 -12.54 -1.47
CA PHE A 10 -4.09 -11.72 -0.72
C PHE A 10 -2.91 -12.54 -0.22
N ALA A 11 -3.18 -13.69 0.37
CA ALA A 11 -2.12 -14.55 0.91
C ALA A 11 -1.15 -15.00 -0.19
N GLU A 12 -1.68 -15.39 -1.35
CA GLU A 12 -0.87 -15.79 -2.49
C GLU A 12 -0.02 -14.62 -3.02
N ALA A 13 -0.64 -13.45 -3.17
CA ALA A 13 0.08 -12.27 -3.66
C ALA A 13 1.20 -11.86 -2.69
N MET A 14 0.94 -11.89 -1.39
CA MET A 14 1.95 -11.56 -0.38
C MET A 14 3.11 -12.54 -0.41
N ASP A 15 2.83 -13.83 -0.62
CA ASP A 15 3.86 -14.84 -0.73
C ASP A 15 4.73 -14.62 -1.98
N LEU A 16 4.11 -14.32 -3.10
CA LEU A 16 4.81 -13.98 -4.33
C LEU A 16 5.68 -12.72 -4.16
N HIS A 17 5.17 -11.72 -3.45
CA HIS A 17 5.91 -10.51 -3.14
C HIS A 17 7.19 -10.86 -2.36
N LYS A 18 7.09 -11.72 -1.35
CA LYS A 18 8.25 -12.16 -0.54
C LYS A 18 9.29 -12.88 -1.39
N GLN A 19 8.87 -13.54 -2.45
CA GLN A 19 9.75 -14.23 -3.38
C GLN A 19 10.31 -13.32 -4.47
N ASN A 20 10.02 -12.01 -4.40
CA ASN A 20 10.38 -11.01 -5.42
C ASN A 20 9.74 -11.30 -6.78
N ARG A 21 8.65 -12.06 -6.81
CA ARG A 21 7.89 -12.34 -8.04
C ARG A 21 6.84 -11.25 -8.22
N PHE A 22 7.33 -10.04 -8.49
CA PHE A 22 6.52 -8.81 -8.44
C PHE A 22 5.43 -8.76 -9.51
N GLU A 23 5.72 -9.19 -10.72
CA GLU A 23 4.71 -9.14 -11.79
C GLU A 23 3.52 -10.04 -11.49
N GLU A 24 3.78 -11.23 -10.97
CA GLU A 24 2.72 -12.16 -10.58
C GLU A 24 1.92 -11.63 -9.39
N ALA A 25 2.60 -11.06 -8.39
CA ALA A 25 1.92 -10.47 -7.23
C ALA A 25 1.04 -9.28 -7.65
N LYS A 26 1.57 -8.39 -8.49
CA LYS A 26 0.81 -7.23 -8.99
C LYS A 26 -0.43 -7.68 -9.77
N ALA A 27 -0.32 -8.73 -10.56
CA ALA A 27 -1.46 -9.25 -11.32
C ALA A 27 -2.60 -9.67 -10.38
N ILE A 28 -2.28 -10.31 -9.27
CA ILE A 28 -3.28 -10.74 -8.28
C ILE A 28 -3.90 -9.52 -7.58
N TYR A 29 -3.07 -8.56 -7.13
CA TYR A 29 -3.59 -7.34 -6.50
C TYR A 29 -4.50 -6.56 -7.46
N ASN A 30 -4.14 -6.47 -8.73
CA ASN A 30 -4.98 -5.80 -9.73
C ASN A 30 -6.32 -6.50 -9.91
N LYS A 31 -6.35 -7.83 -9.84
CA LYS A 31 -7.62 -8.58 -9.86
C LYS A 31 -8.49 -8.24 -8.66
N ILE A 32 -7.90 -8.15 -7.48
CA ILE A 32 -8.63 -7.78 -6.26
C ILE A 32 -9.22 -6.38 -6.42
N ILE A 33 -8.41 -5.43 -6.91
CA ILE A 33 -8.84 -4.05 -7.14
C ILE A 33 -9.98 -4.00 -8.18
N THR A 34 -9.92 -4.83 -9.21
CA THR A 34 -10.95 -4.89 -10.24
C THR A 34 -12.31 -5.28 -9.67
N VAL A 35 -12.34 -6.24 -8.72
CA VAL A 35 -13.61 -6.67 -8.11
C VAL A 35 -14.02 -5.80 -6.93
N ASN A 36 -13.09 -5.05 -6.35
CA ASN A 36 -13.37 -4.11 -5.26
C ASN A 36 -12.40 -2.93 -5.33
N GLU A 37 -12.79 -1.90 -6.09
CA GLU A 37 -11.96 -0.71 -6.33
C GLU A 37 -11.58 0.05 -5.05
N SER A 38 -12.40 -0.09 -4.00
CA SER A 38 -12.15 0.61 -2.75
C SER A 38 -11.41 -0.23 -1.71
N GLU A 39 -10.80 -1.35 -2.12
CA GLU A 39 -10.05 -2.19 -1.18
C GLU A 39 -8.72 -1.53 -0.82
N PRO A 40 -8.61 -0.90 0.37
CA PRO A 40 -7.41 -0.13 0.70
C PRO A 40 -6.16 -1.00 0.83
N ASN A 41 -6.30 -2.22 1.33
CA ASN A 41 -5.14 -3.10 1.52
C ASN A 41 -4.50 -3.51 0.20
N ALA A 42 -5.29 -3.74 -0.85
CA ALA A 42 -4.74 -4.07 -2.16
C ALA A 42 -3.94 -2.90 -2.72
N HIS A 43 -4.46 -1.68 -2.61
CA HIS A 43 -3.74 -0.48 -3.05
C HIS A 43 -2.45 -0.27 -2.23
N HIS A 44 -2.52 -0.47 -0.92
CA HIS A 44 -1.35 -0.35 -0.06
C HIS A 44 -0.27 -1.37 -0.45
N LEU A 45 -0.65 -2.64 -0.59
CA LEU A 45 0.32 -3.69 -0.86
C LEU A 45 0.94 -3.58 -2.26
N ILE A 46 0.15 -3.19 -3.27
CA ILE A 46 0.72 -2.96 -4.60
C ILE A 46 1.67 -1.75 -4.60
N SER A 47 1.39 -0.73 -3.77
CA SER A 47 2.28 0.42 -3.65
C SER A 47 3.66 0.01 -3.12
N LEU A 48 3.71 -0.95 -2.20
CA LEU A 48 4.98 -1.45 -1.66
C LEU A 48 5.81 -2.15 -2.74
N ILE A 49 5.16 -2.85 -3.67
CA ILE A 49 5.86 -3.46 -4.80
C ILE A 49 6.45 -2.38 -5.72
N PHE A 50 5.65 -1.37 -6.06
CA PHE A 50 6.16 -0.27 -6.88
C PHE A 50 7.33 0.45 -6.22
N MET A 51 7.29 0.64 -4.88
CA MET A 51 8.43 1.19 -4.15
C MET A 51 9.68 0.33 -4.30
N ALA A 52 9.53 -1.00 -4.16
CA ALA A 52 10.64 -1.93 -4.31
C ALA A 52 11.22 -1.90 -5.72
N GLU A 53 10.39 -1.64 -6.72
CA GLU A 53 10.81 -1.52 -8.11
C GLU A 53 11.39 -0.15 -8.46
N GLY A 54 11.33 0.81 -7.52
CA GLY A 54 11.75 2.18 -7.77
C GLY A 54 10.76 3.01 -8.58
N ASP A 55 9.55 2.51 -8.78
CA ASP A 55 8.49 3.22 -9.48
C ASP A 55 7.69 4.05 -8.49
N PHE A 56 8.27 5.17 -8.08
CA PHE A 56 7.72 5.98 -7.00
C PHE A 56 6.42 6.69 -7.40
N ASP A 57 6.24 7.05 -8.66
CA ASP A 57 5.02 7.71 -9.11
C ASP A 57 3.80 6.78 -8.98
N ASN A 58 3.91 5.54 -9.42
CA ASN A 58 2.84 4.56 -9.26
C ASN A 58 2.64 4.18 -7.79
N ALA A 59 3.72 4.06 -7.02
CA ALA A 59 3.62 3.80 -5.60
C ALA A 59 2.81 4.90 -4.90
N LYS A 60 3.10 6.16 -5.20
CA LYS A 60 2.40 7.31 -4.61
C LYS A 60 0.91 7.29 -4.95
N LYS A 61 0.59 7.05 -6.21
CA LYS A 61 -0.80 6.97 -6.67
C LYS A 61 -1.61 5.96 -5.85
N HIS A 62 -1.07 4.76 -5.67
CA HIS A 62 -1.78 3.70 -4.96
C HIS A 62 -1.84 3.93 -3.46
N ILE A 63 -0.76 4.38 -2.82
CA ILE A 63 -0.79 4.63 -1.38
C ILE A 63 -1.74 5.77 -1.02
N GLU A 64 -1.86 6.78 -1.88
CA GLU A 64 -2.81 7.88 -1.66
C GLU A 64 -4.25 7.37 -1.72
N ILE A 65 -4.56 6.44 -2.63
CA ILE A 65 -5.88 5.82 -2.68
C ILE A 65 -6.15 5.05 -1.38
N ALA A 66 -5.17 4.27 -0.90
CA ALA A 66 -5.31 3.52 0.34
C ALA A 66 -5.62 4.44 1.53
N ILE A 67 -4.90 5.56 1.63
CA ILE A 67 -5.11 6.55 2.70
C ILE A 67 -6.50 7.18 2.58
N GLU A 68 -6.93 7.52 1.38
CA GLU A 68 -8.26 8.09 1.16
C GLU A 68 -9.36 7.14 1.62
N LYS A 69 -9.21 5.85 1.36
CA LYS A 69 -10.23 4.84 1.70
C LYS A 69 -10.19 4.40 3.16
N ALA A 70 -9.03 4.49 3.81
CA ALA A 70 -8.87 4.09 5.21
C ALA A 70 -7.90 5.05 5.92
N PRO A 71 -8.33 6.30 6.16
CA PRO A 71 -7.44 7.35 6.68
C PRO A 71 -6.93 7.10 8.11
N GLU A 72 -7.55 6.19 8.85
CA GLU A 72 -7.17 5.85 10.23
C GLU A 72 -6.05 4.81 10.31
N GLN A 73 -5.64 4.24 9.20
CA GLN A 73 -4.59 3.21 9.18
C GLN A 73 -3.21 3.84 9.27
N ALA A 74 -2.61 3.76 10.46
CA ALA A 74 -1.30 4.38 10.73
C ALA A 74 -0.20 3.86 9.80
N VAL A 75 -0.22 2.56 9.48
CA VAL A 75 0.82 1.94 8.64
C VAL A 75 0.84 2.54 7.23
N PHE A 76 -0.31 2.95 6.69
CA PHE A 76 -0.35 3.57 5.36
C PHE A 76 0.41 4.91 5.37
N ARG A 77 0.23 5.71 6.42
CA ARG A 77 0.92 7.00 6.56
C ARG A 77 2.41 6.82 6.81
N SER A 78 2.77 5.79 7.56
CA SER A 78 4.18 5.46 7.80
C SER A 78 4.88 5.10 6.48
N ASN A 79 4.27 4.24 5.68
CA ASN A 79 4.83 3.87 4.39
C ASN A 79 4.83 5.02 3.39
N TYR A 80 3.80 5.87 3.45
CA TYR A 80 3.76 7.09 2.64
C TYR A 80 4.94 8.01 2.97
N GLY A 81 5.23 8.15 4.28
CA GLY A 81 6.39 8.93 4.72
C GLY A 81 7.70 8.39 4.16
N SER A 82 7.89 7.07 4.20
CA SER A 82 9.07 6.44 3.63
C SER A 82 9.20 6.70 2.13
N LEU A 83 8.07 6.61 1.41
CA LEU A 83 8.04 6.89 -0.02
C LEU A 83 8.41 8.35 -0.32
N LEU A 84 7.79 9.29 0.39
CA LEU A 84 8.05 10.72 0.21
C LEU A 84 9.51 11.05 0.49
N HIS A 85 10.10 10.44 1.50
CA HIS A 85 11.52 10.59 1.78
C HIS A 85 12.38 10.11 0.60
N SER A 86 12.05 8.94 0.04
CA SER A 86 12.76 8.41 -1.13
C SER A 86 12.64 9.33 -2.34
N MET A 87 11.55 10.10 -2.43
CA MET A 87 11.32 11.07 -3.50
C MET A 87 11.96 12.44 -3.22
N GLY A 88 12.60 12.62 -2.06
CA GLY A 88 13.18 13.89 -1.67
C GLY A 88 12.19 14.90 -1.08
N GLU A 89 10.95 14.48 -0.85
CA GLU A 89 9.90 15.33 -0.28
C GLU A 89 9.94 15.27 1.24
N ASN A 90 11.03 15.79 1.82
CA ASN A 90 11.33 15.56 3.24
C ASN A 90 10.33 16.19 4.20
N GLN A 91 9.83 17.39 3.91
CA GLN A 91 8.85 18.03 4.80
C GLN A 91 7.51 17.27 4.79
N LEU A 92 7.07 16.84 3.61
CA LEU A 92 5.85 16.03 3.50
C LEU A 92 6.02 14.68 4.17
N ALA A 93 7.22 14.10 4.09
CA ALA A 93 7.54 12.83 4.77
C ALA A 93 7.41 12.99 6.29
N ILE A 94 7.96 14.07 6.85
CA ILE A 94 7.86 14.35 8.28
C ILE A 94 6.39 14.49 8.69
N ASN A 95 5.60 15.22 7.91
CA ASN A 95 4.17 15.41 8.20
C ASN A 95 3.41 14.07 8.20
N ALA A 96 3.69 13.20 7.22
CA ALA A 96 3.07 11.88 7.16
C ALA A 96 3.43 11.02 8.37
N ILE A 97 4.69 11.02 8.78
CA ILE A 97 5.14 10.26 9.96
C ILE A 97 4.48 10.80 11.23
N LYS A 98 4.37 12.12 11.38
CA LYS A 98 3.69 12.72 12.54
C LYS A 98 2.24 12.26 12.63
N ILE A 99 1.53 12.22 11.51
CA ILE A 99 0.15 11.73 11.47
C ILE A 99 0.09 10.25 11.85
N SER A 100 0.99 9.44 11.32
CA SER A 100 1.08 8.02 11.66
C SER A 100 1.25 7.81 13.17
N LEU A 101 2.17 8.56 13.78
CA LEU A 101 2.41 8.47 15.23
C LEU A 101 1.19 8.87 16.06
N ARG A 102 0.45 9.87 15.61
CA ARG A 102 -0.79 10.29 16.31
C ARG A 102 -1.86 9.20 16.20
N LEU A 103 -1.97 8.55 15.05
CA LEU A 103 -2.94 7.47 14.89
C LEU A 103 -2.61 6.27 15.77
N ASP A 104 -1.34 5.91 15.89
CA ASP A 104 -0.90 4.81 16.76
C ASP A 104 -1.23 5.08 18.23
N LYS A 105 -1.10 6.32 18.69
CA LYS A 105 -1.36 6.69 20.09
C LYS A 105 -2.82 6.58 20.50
N LYS A 106 -3.73 6.47 19.54
CA LYS A 106 -5.15 6.30 19.80
C LYS A 106 -5.55 4.85 20.03
N LEU A 107 -4.64 3.95 19.84
CA LEU A 107 -4.85 2.50 20.07
C LEU A 107 -4.56 2.11 21.56
#